data_1448adeff780976dc74ac54444ccae4e
#
_entry.id   1448adeff780976dc74ac54444ccae4e
#
_cell.length_a   1.000
_cell.length_b   1.000
_cell.length_c   1.000
_cell.angle_alpha   90.00
_cell.angle_beta   90.00
_cell.angle_gamma   90.00
#
_symmetry.space_group_name_H-M   'P 1'
#
loop_
_entity.id
_entity.type
_entity.pdbx_description
1 polymer ?
#
loop_
_entity_poly.entity_id
_entity_poly.type
_entity_poly.pdbx_seq_one_letter_code
_entity_poly.pdbx_strand_id
1 'polypeptide(L)'
;MSEWVAWHDGYAPGSALTRRLEAVQRMIRAALDALPQGPISVISMCAGDGRDLLGVLPGHPRHNDVRGLLVELDPDLAQRAREHAAGVSPSIEVVTGDASRTTPYTGFVPADIVLACGIFGNISDDDVHNTVANLSALCAPEATVIWTRGTFAPDLTPTIRAWFTEAGFAEVDFVAIPDTTVGVGANRLTTPPRSFEPDVRLFTFLPSEERPSRRGGR
;
A
#
# COMPACT_ATOMS: atom_id res chain seq x y z
N MET A 1 -21.67 1.94 10.25
CA MET A 1 -20.20 1.86 10.37
C MET A 1 -19.76 0.69 9.52
N SER A 2 -18.91 0.93 8.53
CA SER A 2 -18.43 -0.14 7.66
C SER A 2 -17.51 -1.10 8.43
N GLU A 3 -17.31 -2.33 7.90
CA GLU A 3 -16.36 -3.28 8.51
C GLU A 3 -14.92 -2.76 8.49
N TRP A 4 -14.60 -1.89 7.53
CA TRP A 4 -13.29 -1.27 7.38
C TRP A 4 -13.02 -0.23 8.46
N VAL A 5 -14.03 0.58 8.82
CA VAL A 5 -13.94 1.52 9.96
C VAL A 5 -13.70 0.75 11.25
N ALA A 6 -14.46 -0.32 11.50
CA ALA A 6 -14.27 -1.17 12.69
C ALA A 6 -12.89 -1.82 12.73
N TRP A 7 -12.35 -2.21 11.57
CA TRP A 7 -11.00 -2.75 11.48
C TRP A 7 -9.93 -1.70 11.81
N HIS A 8 -10.09 -0.44 11.33
CA HIS A 8 -9.19 0.67 11.65
C HIS A 8 -9.23 1.05 13.13
N ASP A 9 -10.36 0.88 13.80
CA ASP A 9 -10.47 1.12 15.25
C ASP A 9 -9.75 0.03 16.10
N GLY A 10 -9.34 -1.08 15.47
CA GLY A 10 -8.58 -2.17 16.10
C GLY A 10 -7.07 -1.94 16.31
N TYR A 11 -6.55 -0.74 16.01
CA TYR A 11 -5.14 -0.38 16.24
C TYR A 11 -4.86 -0.06 17.72
N ALA A 12 -4.91 -1.09 18.56
CA ALA A 12 -4.52 -0.96 19.97
C ALA A 12 -2.99 -1.07 20.14
N PRO A 13 -2.38 -0.39 21.14
CA PRO A 13 -0.96 -0.51 21.41
C PRO A 13 -0.51 -1.97 21.52
N GLY A 14 0.56 -2.35 20.80
CA GLY A 14 1.11 -3.70 20.81
C GLY A 14 0.31 -4.74 20.02
N SER A 15 -0.81 -4.37 19.38
CA SER A 15 -1.58 -5.28 18.53
C SER A 15 -0.78 -5.69 17.27
N ALA A 16 -1.21 -6.79 16.61
CA ALA A 16 -0.64 -7.20 15.34
C ALA A 16 -0.75 -6.10 14.27
N LEU A 17 -1.86 -5.33 14.27
CA LEU A 17 -2.07 -4.20 13.37
C LEU A 17 -1.09 -3.06 13.63
N THR A 18 -0.82 -2.72 14.90
CA THR A 18 0.16 -1.68 15.26
C THR A 18 1.57 -2.10 14.85
N ARG A 19 1.96 -3.35 15.11
CA ARG A 19 3.28 -3.87 14.68
C ARG A 19 3.43 -3.90 13.16
N ARG A 20 2.33 -4.23 12.43
CA ARG A 20 2.28 -4.11 10.97
C ARG A 20 2.50 -2.66 10.53
N LEU A 21 1.79 -1.72 11.14
CA LEU A 21 1.92 -0.29 10.83
C LEU A 21 3.35 0.21 11.03
N GLU A 22 3.97 -0.13 12.16
CA GLU A 22 5.36 0.22 12.46
C GLU A 22 6.34 -0.34 11.41
N ALA A 23 6.13 -1.58 10.94
CA ALA A 23 6.95 -2.18 9.88
C ALA A 23 6.76 -1.46 8.55
N VAL A 24 5.52 -1.16 8.14
CA VAL A 24 5.21 -0.39 6.94
C VAL A 24 5.85 1.00 7.00
N GLN A 25 5.66 1.72 8.11
CA GLN A 25 6.24 3.07 8.31
C GLN A 25 7.77 3.05 8.29
N ARG A 26 8.42 2.01 8.83
CA ARG A 26 9.87 1.84 8.74
C ARG A 26 10.32 1.68 7.27
N MET A 27 9.60 0.87 6.47
CA MET A 27 9.91 0.70 5.05
C MET A 27 9.65 1.98 4.24
N ILE A 28 8.61 2.75 4.58
CA ILE A 28 8.36 4.06 3.95
C ILE A 28 9.51 5.01 4.24
N ARG A 29 9.98 5.11 5.50
CA ARG A 29 11.15 5.96 5.85
C ARG A 29 12.37 5.56 5.04
N ALA A 30 12.70 4.27 5.00
CA ALA A 30 13.83 3.77 4.24
C ALA A 30 13.71 4.07 2.72
N ALA A 31 12.52 3.96 2.14
CA ALA A 31 12.27 4.32 0.76
C ALA A 31 12.47 5.83 0.51
N LEU A 32 11.95 6.70 1.39
CA LEU A 32 12.15 8.15 1.31
C LEU A 32 13.64 8.55 1.44
N ASP A 33 14.37 7.90 2.35
CA ASP A 33 15.80 8.14 2.55
C ASP A 33 16.66 7.70 1.35
N ALA A 34 16.23 6.66 0.63
CA ALA A 34 16.95 6.11 -0.51
C ALA A 34 16.80 6.93 -1.80
N LEU A 35 15.78 7.79 -1.88
CA LEU A 35 15.52 8.60 -3.07
C LEU A 35 16.48 9.80 -3.18
N PRO A 36 16.87 10.20 -4.41
CA PRO A 36 17.69 11.39 -4.64
C PRO A 36 16.98 12.65 -4.14
N GLN A 37 17.73 13.73 -3.92
CA GLN A 37 17.16 15.02 -3.54
C GLN A 37 16.20 15.54 -4.62
N GLY A 38 15.07 16.11 -4.19
CA GLY A 38 14.05 16.67 -5.07
C GLY A 38 12.63 16.20 -4.70
N PRO A 39 11.63 16.57 -5.51
CA PRO A 39 10.24 16.19 -5.28
C PRO A 39 10.06 14.66 -5.29
N ILE A 40 9.20 14.16 -4.39
CA ILE A 40 8.86 12.74 -4.26
C ILE A 40 7.35 12.59 -4.42
N SER A 41 6.92 11.67 -5.28
CA SER A 41 5.51 11.33 -5.48
C SER A 41 5.17 9.99 -4.83
N VAL A 42 4.11 9.96 -4.02
CA VAL A 42 3.67 8.77 -3.30
C VAL A 42 2.21 8.47 -3.60
N ILE A 43 1.90 7.26 -4.04
CA ILE A 43 0.53 6.73 -4.18
C ILE A 43 0.26 5.77 -3.02
N SER A 44 -0.87 5.93 -2.33
CA SER A 44 -1.40 4.95 -1.39
C SER A 44 -2.74 4.43 -1.89
N MET A 45 -2.77 3.15 -2.23
CA MET A 45 -3.96 2.41 -2.66
C MET A 45 -4.70 1.90 -1.43
N CYS A 46 -6.05 2.05 -1.41
CA CYS A 46 -6.88 1.66 -0.26
C CYS A 46 -6.30 2.22 1.06
N ALA A 47 -6.12 3.55 1.07
CA ALA A 47 -5.30 4.24 2.06
C ALA A 47 -5.87 4.23 3.48
N GLY A 48 -7.14 3.87 3.67
CA GLY A 48 -7.81 3.97 4.95
C GLY A 48 -7.84 5.43 5.44
N ASP A 49 -7.45 5.64 6.69
CA ASP A 49 -7.27 6.97 7.27
C ASP A 49 -5.87 7.60 6.99
N GLY A 50 -5.09 6.99 6.10
CA GLY A 50 -3.80 7.49 5.66
C GLY A 50 -2.62 7.28 6.62
N ARG A 51 -2.82 6.61 7.76
CA ARG A 51 -1.82 6.48 8.84
C ARG A 51 -0.50 5.85 8.41
N ASP A 52 -0.48 5.04 7.35
CA ASP A 52 0.74 4.42 6.83
C ASP A 52 1.74 5.52 6.38
N LEU A 53 1.31 6.46 5.54
CA LEU A 53 2.14 7.58 5.07
C LEU A 53 2.14 8.76 6.05
N LEU A 54 0.95 9.20 6.48
CA LEU A 54 0.79 10.40 7.29
C LEU A 54 1.46 10.30 8.67
N GLY A 55 1.60 9.08 9.20
CA GLY A 55 2.33 8.84 10.45
C GLY A 55 3.86 8.90 10.30
N VAL A 56 4.37 8.95 9.07
CA VAL A 56 5.82 9.07 8.79
C VAL A 56 6.23 10.52 8.59
N LEU A 57 5.44 11.29 7.84
CA LEU A 57 5.82 12.61 7.35
C LEU A 57 6.21 13.62 8.44
N PRO A 58 5.50 13.77 9.57
CA PRO A 58 5.81 14.80 10.57
C PRO A 58 7.21 14.71 11.16
N GLY A 59 7.82 13.52 11.18
CA GLY A 59 9.15 13.30 11.73
C GLY A 59 10.24 13.10 10.66
N HIS A 60 9.91 13.22 9.37
CA HIS A 60 10.84 12.92 8.29
C HIS A 60 11.47 14.19 7.71
N PRO A 61 12.82 14.26 7.53
CA PRO A 61 13.48 15.46 6.99
C PRO A 61 13.02 15.82 5.56
N ARG A 62 12.54 14.83 4.80
CA ARG A 62 12.04 15.00 3.43
C ARG A 62 10.53 15.26 3.33
N HIS A 63 9.83 15.55 4.46
CA HIS A 63 8.37 15.70 4.47
C HIS A 63 7.84 16.77 3.51
N ASN A 64 8.60 17.86 3.31
CA ASN A 64 8.24 18.95 2.39
C ASN A 64 8.44 18.59 0.92
N ASP A 65 9.22 17.56 0.61
CA ASP A 65 9.46 17.11 -0.76
C ASP A 65 8.32 16.20 -1.24
N VAL A 66 7.50 15.66 -0.31
CA VAL A 66 6.50 14.64 -0.63
C VAL A 66 5.20 15.27 -1.11
N ARG A 67 4.78 14.87 -2.31
CA ARG A 67 3.43 14.97 -2.83
C ARG A 67 2.76 13.60 -2.77
N GLY A 68 1.61 13.47 -2.13
CA GLY A 68 0.92 12.20 -1.94
C GLY A 68 -0.49 12.18 -2.52
N LEU A 69 -0.88 11.04 -3.10
CA LEU A 69 -2.25 10.72 -3.46
C LEU A 69 -2.73 9.52 -2.65
N LEU A 70 -3.72 9.72 -1.80
CA LEU A 70 -4.40 8.69 -1.03
C LEU A 70 -5.74 8.38 -1.66
N VAL A 71 -5.95 7.14 -2.12
CA VAL A 71 -7.23 6.72 -2.71
C VAL A 71 -7.92 5.76 -1.74
N GLU A 72 -9.13 6.12 -1.31
CA GLU A 72 -9.93 5.35 -0.36
C GLU A 72 -11.40 5.32 -0.78
N LEU A 73 -12.02 4.14 -0.76
CA LEU A 73 -13.42 3.98 -1.20
C LEU A 73 -14.41 4.34 -0.10
N ASP A 74 -14.09 4.03 1.16
CA ASP A 74 -14.96 4.32 2.30
C ASP A 74 -14.95 5.82 2.60
N PRO A 75 -16.12 6.53 2.51
CA PRO A 75 -16.15 7.97 2.68
C PRO A 75 -15.79 8.43 4.10
N ASP A 76 -16.07 7.63 5.13
CA ASP A 76 -15.74 7.97 6.52
C ASP A 76 -14.22 7.89 6.73
N LEU A 77 -13.58 6.86 6.18
CA LEU A 77 -12.12 6.71 6.23
C LEU A 77 -11.43 7.79 5.38
N ALA A 78 -11.94 8.06 4.18
CA ALA A 78 -11.42 9.13 3.34
C ALA A 78 -11.54 10.50 4.03
N GLN A 79 -12.61 10.76 4.79
CA GLN A 79 -12.76 11.99 5.56
C GLN A 79 -11.74 12.05 6.71
N ARG A 80 -11.54 10.97 7.46
CA ARG A 80 -10.49 10.90 8.49
C ARG A 80 -9.10 11.13 7.89
N ALA A 81 -8.82 10.58 6.71
CA ALA A 81 -7.56 10.80 6.00
C ALA A 81 -7.36 12.28 5.62
N ARG A 82 -8.41 13.00 5.16
CA ARG A 82 -8.34 14.44 4.86
C ARG A 82 -8.05 15.26 6.10
N GLU A 83 -8.73 14.97 7.20
CA GLU A 83 -8.50 15.65 8.49
C GLU A 83 -7.06 15.43 8.99
N HIS A 84 -6.57 14.21 8.87
CA HIS A 84 -5.20 13.88 9.23
C HIS A 84 -4.20 14.59 8.30
N ALA A 85 -4.40 14.52 6.97
CA ALA A 85 -3.53 15.17 5.98
C ALA A 85 -3.45 16.69 6.16
N ALA A 86 -4.56 17.35 6.49
CA ALA A 86 -4.61 18.79 6.73
C ALA A 86 -3.70 19.22 7.90
N GLY A 87 -3.49 18.35 8.89
CA GLY A 87 -2.57 18.58 10.00
C GLY A 87 -1.09 18.24 9.70
N VAL A 88 -0.82 17.59 8.56
CA VAL A 88 0.50 17.06 8.22
C VAL A 88 1.13 17.79 7.04
N SER A 89 0.46 17.87 5.90
CA SER A 89 0.99 18.49 4.69
C SER A 89 -0.11 18.86 3.70
N PRO A 90 -0.10 20.10 3.16
CA PRO A 90 -1.04 20.51 2.12
C PRO A 90 -0.78 19.83 0.76
N SER A 91 0.34 19.15 0.60
CA SER A 91 0.71 18.45 -0.65
C SER A 91 0.14 17.02 -0.70
N ILE A 92 -0.67 16.63 0.27
CA ILE A 92 -1.34 15.32 0.29
C ILE A 92 -2.79 15.48 -0.15
N GLU A 93 -3.10 14.86 -1.28
CA GLU A 93 -4.46 14.79 -1.82
C GLU A 93 -5.14 13.49 -1.38
N VAL A 94 -6.43 13.57 -1.00
CA VAL A 94 -7.25 12.40 -0.64
C VAL A 94 -8.46 12.34 -1.55
N VAL A 95 -8.53 11.29 -2.36
CA VAL A 95 -9.63 11.01 -3.29
C VAL A 95 -10.51 9.90 -2.72
N THR A 96 -11.83 10.18 -2.61
CA THR A 96 -12.82 9.11 -2.37
C THR A 96 -13.08 8.42 -3.70
N GLY A 97 -12.57 7.19 -3.87
CA GLY A 97 -12.62 6.49 -5.15
C GLY A 97 -12.21 5.02 -5.08
N ASP A 98 -12.45 4.31 -6.16
CA ASP A 98 -12.13 2.88 -6.31
C ASP A 98 -10.64 2.70 -6.65
N ALA A 99 -9.82 2.42 -5.64
CA ALA A 99 -8.39 2.17 -5.78
C ALA A 99 -8.06 0.89 -6.59
N SER A 100 -9.05 0.04 -6.85
CA SER A 100 -8.87 -1.16 -7.68
C SER A 100 -8.80 -0.86 -9.18
N ARG A 101 -9.07 0.38 -9.58
CA ARG A 101 -8.93 0.86 -10.96
C ARG A 101 -7.82 1.87 -11.09
N THR A 102 -7.23 1.96 -12.27
CA THR A 102 -6.14 2.91 -12.53
C THR A 102 -6.65 4.36 -12.72
N THR A 103 -7.93 4.56 -12.99
CA THR A 103 -8.52 5.89 -13.23
C THR A 103 -8.18 6.94 -12.16
N PRO A 104 -8.26 6.66 -10.83
CA PRO A 104 -7.94 7.64 -9.79
C PRO A 104 -6.49 8.15 -9.83
N TYR A 105 -5.58 7.40 -10.45
CA TYR A 105 -4.16 7.75 -10.50
C TYR A 105 -3.79 8.62 -11.70
N THR A 106 -4.74 8.87 -12.61
CA THR A 106 -4.53 9.73 -13.79
C THR A 106 -4.05 11.12 -13.39
N GLY A 107 -2.95 11.58 -14.00
CA GLY A 107 -2.33 12.89 -13.68
C GLY A 107 -1.46 12.89 -12.41
N PHE A 108 -1.41 11.79 -11.66
CA PHE A 108 -0.52 11.63 -10.50
C PHE A 108 0.67 10.69 -10.78
N VAL A 109 0.49 9.74 -11.70
CA VAL A 109 1.57 8.86 -12.16
C VAL A 109 2.58 9.61 -13.03
N PRO A 110 3.87 9.20 -13.04
CA PRO A 110 4.43 8.08 -12.28
C PRO A 110 4.76 8.45 -10.83
N ALA A 111 4.72 7.46 -9.93
CA ALA A 111 5.04 7.64 -8.52
C ALA A 111 6.37 6.98 -8.13
N ASP A 112 7.11 7.62 -7.20
CA ASP A 112 8.38 7.12 -6.68
C ASP A 112 8.16 6.03 -5.61
N ILE A 113 7.02 6.10 -4.89
CA ILE A 113 6.63 5.10 -3.90
C ILE A 113 5.16 4.75 -4.12
N VAL A 114 4.85 3.45 -4.15
CA VAL A 114 3.47 2.93 -4.22
C VAL A 114 3.20 2.04 -3.01
N LEU A 115 2.15 2.35 -2.26
CA LEU A 115 1.71 1.58 -1.10
C LEU A 115 0.51 0.72 -1.50
N ALA A 116 0.67 -0.61 -1.47
CA ALA A 116 -0.37 -1.62 -1.69
C ALA A 116 -0.66 -2.38 -0.39
N CYS A 117 -0.93 -1.63 0.69
CA CYS A 117 -1.11 -2.16 2.03
C CYS A 117 -2.57 -2.53 2.31
N GLY A 118 -2.80 -3.71 2.92
CA GLY A 118 -4.15 -4.18 3.29
C GLY A 118 -4.98 -4.71 2.11
N ILE A 119 -4.40 -4.88 0.93
CA ILE A 119 -5.09 -5.33 -0.29
C ILE A 119 -4.98 -6.84 -0.46
N PHE A 120 -3.75 -7.38 -0.52
CA PHE A 120 -3.49 -8.76 -0.95
C PHE A 120 -4.12 -9.85 -0.05
N GLY A 121 -4.50 -9.54 1.18
CA GLY A 121 -5.23 -10.44 2.06
C GLY A 121 -6.75 -10.47 1.84
N ASN A 122 -7.29 -9.66 0.94
CA ASN A 122 -8.70 -9.42 0.76
C ASN A 122 -9.19 -9.63 -0.68
N ILE A 123 -8.32 -10.12 -1.56
CA ILE A 123 -8.57 -10.39 -2.97
C ILE A 123 -8.18 -11.83 -3.32
N SER A 124 -8.55 -12.33 -4.50
CA SER A 124 -8.15 -13.65 -4.96
C SER A 124 -6.65 -13.70 -5.27
N ASP A 125 -6.07 -14.91 -5.28
CA ASP A 125 -4.67 -15.10 -5.63
C ASP A 125 -4.37 -14.66 -7.07
N ASP A 126 -5.32 -14.88 -8.00
CA ASP A 126 -5.24 -14.40 -9.39
C ASP A 126 -5.23 -12.87 -9.45
N ASP A 127 -6.05 -12.21 -8.64
CA ASP A 127 -6.05 -10.75 -8.56
C ASP A 127 -4.77 -10.20 -7.90
N VAL A 128 -4.16 -10.92 -6.96
CA VAL A 128 -2.83 -10.54 -6.43
C VAL A 128 -1.80 -10.58 -7.55
N HIS A 129 -1.75 -11.68 -8.33
CA HIS A 129 -0.85 -11.81 -9.46
C HIS A 129 -1.08 -10.71 -10.52
N ASN A 130 -2.34 -10.48 -10.91
CA ASN A 130 -2.71 -9.41 -11.85
C ASN A 130 -2.29 -8.02 -11.32
N THR A 131 -2.51 -7.75 -10.04
CA THR A 131 -2.12 -6.47 -9.41
C THR A 131 -0.60 -6.29 -9.50
N VAL A 132 0.18 -7.27 -9.04
CA VAL A 132 1.65 -7.21 -9.07
C VAL A 132 2.17 -6.99 -10.48
N ALA A 133 1.64 -7.71 -11.48
CA ALA A 133 2.02 -7.58 -12.89
C ALA A 133 1.74 -6.18 -13.49
N ASN A 134 0.80 -5.42 -12.92
CA ASN A 134 0.40 -4.10 -13.41
C ASN A 134 0.92 -2.94 -12.55
N LEU A 135 1.48 -3.19 -11.35
CA LEU A 135 1.97 -2.13 -10.47
C LEU A 135 3.04 -1.23 -11.11
N SER A 136 3.88 -1.79 -11.99
CA SER A 136 4.92 -0.99 -12.67
C SER A 136 4.35 0.14 -13.55
N ALA A 137 3.08 0.05 -13.98
CA ALA A 137 2.42 1.13 -14.70
C ALA A 137 2.13 2.37 -13.82
N LEU A 138 2.14 2.22 -12.49
CA LEU A 138 1.99 3.34 -11.55
C LEU A 138 3.35 3.94 -11.14
N CYS A 139 4.46 3.24 -11.44
CA CYS A 139 5.78 3.49 -10.90
C CYS A 139 6.62 4.41 -11.79
N ALA A 140 7.39 5.30 -11.17
CA ALA A 140 8.57 5.90 -11.78
C ALA A 140 9.69 4.85 -11.94
N PRO A 141 10.71 5.10 -12.79
CA PRO A 141 11.92 4.27 -12.77
C PRO A 141 12.50 4.17 -11.37
N GLU A 142 12.91 2.97 -10.96
CA GLU A 142 13.46 2.66 -9.62
C GLU A 142 12.49 2.88 -8.45
N ALA A 143 11.20 3.07 -8.72
CA ALA A 143 10.17 3.23 -7.68
C ALA A 143 10.13 2.05 -6.71
N THR A 144 9.79 2.32 -5.47
CA THR A 144 9.60 1.29 -4.44
C THR A 144 8.11 1.01 -4.23
N VAL A 145 7.73 -0.27 -4.31
CA VAL A 145 6.39 -0.76 -3.94
C VAL A 145 6.47 -1.39 -2.55
N ILE A 146 5.60 -0.95 -1.62
CA ILE A 146 5.47 -1.52 -0.28
C ILE A 146 4.11 -2.20 -0.18
N TRP A 147 4.08 -3.45 0.26
CA TRP A 147 2.88 -4.27 0.30
C TRP A 147 2.77 -5.08 1.58
N THR A 148 1.55 -5.53 1.89
CA THR A 148 1.30 -6.39 3.05
C THR A 148 0.42 -7.58 2.70
N ARG A 149 0.70 -8.74 3.31
CA ARG A 149 -0.08 -9.97 3.19
C ARG A 149 -0.04 -10.75 4.50
N GLY A 150 -1.13 -11.45 4.81
CA GLY A 150 -1.13 -12.44 5.87
C GLY A 150 -0.29 -13.68 5.50
N THR A 151 0.48 -14.19 6.46
CA THR A 151 1.31 -15.41 6.33
C THR A 151 0.59 -16.66 6.84
N PHE A 152 -0.76 -16.64 6.89
CA PHE A 152 -1.58 -17.80 7.28
C PHE A 152 -1.59 -18.86 6.17
N ALA A 153 -1.79 -20.11 6.56
CA ALA A 153 -1.79 -21.24 5.63
C ALA A 153 -3.02 -21.25 4.69
N PRO A 154 -2.86 -21.53 3.39
CA PRO A 154 -1.57 -21.64 2.70
C PRO A 154 -0.86 -20.27 2.57
N ASP A 155 0.41 -20.21 2.98
CA ASP A 155 1.18 -18.97 2.89
C ASP A 155 1.53 -18.63 1.44
N LEU A 156 0.94 -17.58 0.92
CA LEU A 156 1.18 -17.09 -0.43
C LEU A 156 2.38 -16.15 -0.54
N THR A 157 2.97 -15.72 0.57
CA THR A 157 4.05 -14.70 0.54
C THR A 157 5.26 -15.11 -0.30
N PRO A 158 5.73 -16.37 -0.31
CA PRO A 158 6.82 -16.78 -1.20
C PRO A 158 6.45 -16.64 -2.69
N THR A 159 5.21 -16.97 -3.04
CA THR A 159 4.71 -16.85 -4.42
C THR A 159 4.58 -15.38 -4.84
N ILE A 160 4.05 -14.51 -3.96
CA ILE A 160 3.98 -13.05 -4.23
C ILE A 160 5.37 -12.48 -4.49
N ARG A 161 6.37 -12.85 -3.69
CA ARG A 161 7.76 -12.42 -3.87
C ARG A 161 8.32 -12.87 -5.24
N ALA A 162 7.99 -14.10 -5.68
CA ALA A 162 8.34 -14.57 -7.02
C ALA A 162 7.65 -13.76 -8.12
N TRP A 163 6.35 -13.47 -8.00
CA TRP A 163 5.62 -12.64 -8.95
C TRP A 163 6.19 -11.20 -9.06
N PHE A 164 6.63 -10.59 -7.95
CA PHE A 164 7.33 -9.31 -8.02
C PHE A 164 8.62 -9.42 -8.84
N THR A 165 9.40 -10.50 -8.67
CA THR A 165 10.60 -10.73 -9.46
C THR A 165 10.28 -10.89 -10.95
N GLU A 166 9.24 -11.66 -11.29
CA GLU A 166 8.76 -11.85 -12.66
C GLU A 166 8.26 -10.55 -13.30
N ALA A 167 7.65 -9.67 -12.48
CA ALA A 167 7.18 -8.35 -12.90
C ALA A 167 8.30 -7.30 -13.00
N GLY A 168 9.57 -7.67 -12.82
CA GLY A 168 10.73 -6.79 -12.97
C GLY A 168 11.09 -5.98 -11.74
N PHE A 169 10.68 -6.44 -10.54
CA PHE A 169 11.07 -5.83 -9.28
C PHE A 169 12.14 -6.67 -8.55
N ALA A 170 13.11 -6.01 -7.95
CA ALA A 170 14.03 -6.62 -6.99
C ALA A 170 13.51 -6.45 -5.56
N GLU A 171 13.59 -7.50 -4.75
CA GLU A 171 13.26 -7.39 -3.33
C GLU A 171 14.27 -6.52 -2.60
N VAL A 172 13.78 -5.54 -1.84
CA VAL A 172 14.58 -4.67 -0.97
C VAL A 172 14.54 -5.18 0.46
N ASP A 173 13.35 -5.54 0.94
CA ASP A 173 13.15 -6.07 2.30
C ASP A 173 11.87 -6.91 2.35
N PHE A 174 11.86 -7.93 3.22
CA PHE A 174 10.67 -8.68 3.59
C PHE A 174 10.73 -9.07 5.06
N VAL A 175 9.72 -8.68 5.82
CA VAL A 175 9.61 -8.98 7.25
C VAL A 175 8.33 -9.74 7.54
N ALA A 176 8.47 -10.99 8.01
CA ALA A 176 7.40 -11.69 8.72
C ALA A 176 7.40 -11.18 10.17
N ILE A 177 6.31 -10.55 10.60
CA ILE A 177 6.24 -9.92 11.93
C ILE A 177 6.11 -11.02 13.00
N PRO A 178 7.05 -11.12 13.95
CA PRO A 178 7.02 -12.16 14.99
C PRO A 178 5.70 -12.18 15.75
N ASP A 179 5.25 -13.37 16.14
CA ASP A 179 4.02 -13.62 16.89
C ASP A 179 2.75 -13.06 16.21
N THR A 180 2.79 -12.93 14.89
CA THR A 180 1.64 -12.54 14.07
C THR A 180 1.59 -13.37 12.78
N THR A 181 0.47 -13.28 12.08
CA THR A 181 0.34 -13.82 10.73
C THR A 181 0.43 -12.71 9.68
N VAL A 182 1.38 -11.78 9.81
CA VAL A 182 1.51 -10.64 8.90
C VAL A 182 2.92 -10.56 8.33
N GLY A 183 2.99 -10.47 6.99
CA GLY A 183 4.19 -10.12 6.24
C GLY A 183 4.09 -8.73 5.63
N VAL A 184 5.22 -8.03 5.61
CA VAL A 184 5.40 -6.74 4.94
C VAL A 184 6.59 -6.85 3.99
N GLY A 185 6.39 -6.50 2.73
CA GLY A 185 7.45 -6.51 1.71
C GLY A 185 7.67 -5.14 1.08
N ALA A 186 8.90 -4.92 0.64
CA ALA A 186 9.30 -3.78 -0.17
C ALA A 186 10.09 -4.26 -1.39
N ASN A 187 9.70 -3.82 -2.58
CA ASN A 187 10.31 -4.22 -3.84
C ASN A 187 10.58 -2.98 -4.68
N ARG A 188 11.77 -2.89 -5.29
CA ARG A 188 12.18 -1.80 -6.18
C ARG A 188 12.07 -2.23 -7.63
N LEU A 189 11.46 -1.39 -8.46
CA LEU A 189 11.39 -1.60 -9.90
C LEU A 189 12.80 -1.51 -10.52
N THR A 190 13.21 -2.54 -11.27
CA THR A 190 14.54 -2.65 -11.90
C THR A 190 14.47 -2.70 -13.42
N THR A 191 13.26 -2.77 -13.97
CA THR A 191 13.00 -2.73 -15.41
C THR A 191 12.28 -1.42 -15.78
N PRO A 192 12.24 -1.04 -17.06
CA PRO A 192 11.44 0.10 -17.48
C PRO A 192 9.97 -0.06 -17.06
N PRO A 193 9.33 1.02 -16.55
CA PRO A 193 7.91 1.00 -16.21
C PRO A 193 7.04 0.65 -17.43
N ARG A 194 5.94 -0.05 -17.20
CA ARG A 194 4.89 -0.25 -18.21
C ARG A 194 4.19 1.08 -18.50
N SER A 195 3.66 1.23 -19.71
CA SER A 195 2.81 2.37 -20.05
C SER A 195 1.56 2.39 -19.15
N PHE A 196 1.23 3.56 -18.63
CA PHE A 196 0.00 3.75 -17.88
C PHE A 196 -1.20 3.75 -18.83
N GLU A 197 -2.21 2.96 -18.47
CA GLU A 197 -3.50 2.96 -19.15
C GLU A 197 -4.60 3.28 -18.11
N PRO A 198 -5.48 4.27 -18.38
CA PRO A 198 -6.61 4.56 -17.51
C PRO A 198 -7.65 3.44 -17.60
N ASP A 199 -8.47 3.31 -16.55
CA ASP A 199 -9.60 2.38 -16.45
C ASP A 199 -9.25 0.87 -16.53
N VAL A 200 -8.00 0.51 -16.23
CA VAL A 200 -7.61 -0.89 -16.02
C VAL A 200 -8.04 -1.33 -14.62
N ARG A 201 -8.66 -2.51 -14.51
CA ARG A 201 -8.97 -3.12 -13.21
C ARG A 201 -7.78 -3.95 -12.74
N LEU A 202 -7.27 -3.63 -11.57
CA LEU A 202 -6.15 -4.32 -10.92
C LEU A 202 -6.62 -5.52 -10.09
N PHE A 203 -7.73 -5.36 -9.35
CA PHE A 203 -8.29 -6.39 -8.46
C PHE A 203 -9.77 -6.17 -8.16
N THR A 204 -10.37 -7.16 -7.50
CA THR A 204 -11.71 -7.08 -6.91
C THR A 204 -11.67 -7.62 -5.48
N PHE A 205 -12.21 -6.87 -4.52
CA PHE A 205 -12.32 -7.35 -3.15
C PHE A 205 -13.32 -8.50 -3.07
N LEU A 206 -12.90 -9.58 -2.40
CA LEU A 206 -13.77 -10.72 -2.12
C LEU A 206 -14.82 -10.36 -1.05
N PRO A 207 -16.00 -10.99 -1.09
CA PRO A 207 -16.93 -10.97 0.03
C PRO A 207 -16.24 -11.35 1.33
N SER A 208 -16.69 -10.79 2.46
CA SER A 208 -16.02 -10.93 3.77
C SER A 208 -15.77 -12.39 4.16
N GLU A 209 -16.73 -13.27 3.89
CA GLU A 209 -16.69 -14.71 4.19
C GLU A 209 -15.69 -15.49 3.32
N GLU A 210 -15.33 -14.97 2.15
CA GLU A 210 -14.41 -15.62 1.20
C GLU A 210 -12.97 -15.18 1.37
N ARG A 211 -12.73 -14.10 2.13
CA ARG A 211 -11.39 -13.53 2.29
C ARG A 211 -10.41 -14.50 2.97
N PRO A 212 -9.23 -14.73 2.39
CA PRO A 212 -8.21 -15.60 2.99
C PRO A 212 -7.84 -15.19 4.42
N SER A 213 -7.81 -13.90 4.73
CA SER A 213 -7.49 -13.37 6.06
C SER A 213 -8.41 -13.83 7.18
N ARG A 214 -9.61 -14.37 6.86
CA ARG A 214 -10.60 -14.85 7.84
C ARG A 214 -10.71 -16.36 7.93
N ARG A 215 -10.14 -17.12 6.96
CA ARG A 215 -10.21 -18.58 6.95
C ARG A 215 -9.27 -19.26 7.95
N GLY A 216 -8.26 -18.57 8.47
CA GLY A 216 -7.27 -19.09 9.43
C GLY A 216 -7.63 -18.96 10.91
N GLY A 217 -8.82 -18.49 11.24
CA GLY A 217 -9.27 -18.20 12.61
C GLY A 217 -10.31 -19.19 13.18
N ARG A 218 -10.24 -20.49 12.81
CA ARG A 218 -11.03 -21.55 13.47
C ARG A 218 -10.13 -22.61 14.05
#